data_5c80edd662d7396a92b6c77dd43a9e90
#
_entry.id   5c80edd662d7396a92b6c77dd43a9e90
#
_cell.length_a   1.000
_cell.length_b   1.000
_cell.length_c   1.000
_cell.angle_alpha   90.00
_cell.angle_beta   90.00
_cell.angle_gamma   90.00
#
_symmetry.space_group_name_H-M   'P 1'
#
loop_
_entity.id
_entity.type
_entity.pdbx_description
1 polymer ?
#
loop_
_entity_poly.entity_id
_entity_poly.type
_entity_poly.pdbx_seq_one_letter_code
_entity_poly.pdbx_strand_id
1 'polypeptide(L)'
;APLNEIVELAERHGARVIVDEAHATGTIGPGGRGLIAELGLEGRIDVAVGTLSKALGSYGAYACCSETMAQFLVNRARPLIYSTALPPTTVAAAAESLRILADESPGPVEALRSRARTFREALSANGFDVEVSEMPIVPVVSGDPELTMEVCEAALADGVFAQAIRPPTVPEGTSRLRLTVMATHTEEDLKDAAGTLAAAVEAAGVRV
;
A
#
# COMPACT_ATOMS: atom_id res chain seq x y z
N ALA A 1 -0.63 -11.19 -4.11
CA ALA A 1 0.00 -12.47 -4.49
C ALA A 1 -0.71 -13.61 -3.76
N PRO A 2 -0.83 -14.81 -4.36
CA PRO A 2 -1.43 -16.00 -3.73
C PRO A 2 -0.43 -16.61 -2.73
N LEU A 3 -0.29 -15.96 -1.57
CA LEU A 3 0.80 -16.23 -0.64
C LEU A 3 0.74 -17.63 -0.01
N ASN A 4 -0.47 -18.15 0.25
CA ASN A 4 -0.63 -19.52 0.74
C ASN A 4 -0.03 -20.55 -0.22
N GLU A 5 -0.38 -20.47 -1.50
CA GLU A 5 0.09 -21.39 -2.54
C GLU A 5 1.60 -21.28 -2.77
N ILE A 6 2.14 -20.03 -2.67
CA ILE A 6 3.59 -19.79 -2.78
C ILE A 6 4.33 -20.47 -1.62
N VAL A 7 3.84 -20.33 -0.40
CA VAL A 7 4.44 -20.94 0.79
C VAL A 7 4.39 -22.45 0.71
N GLU A 8 3.24 -23.05 0.37
CA GLU A 8 3.11 -24.48 0.20
C GLU A 8 4.03 -25.05 -0.89
N LEU A 9 4.19 -24.29 -2.00
CA LEU A 9 5.11 -24.68 -3.07
C LEU A 9 6.57 -24.62 -2.60
N ALA A 10 6.94 -23.56 -1.89
CA ALA A 10 8.29 -23.38 -1.34
C ALA A 10 8.66 -24.51 -0.37
N GLU A 11 7.76 -24.87 0.55
CA GLU A 11 7.95 -25.98 1.49
C GLU A 11 8.19 -27.31 0.79
N ARG A 12 7.37 -27.62 -0.26
CA ARG A 12 7.54 -28.84 -1.04
C ARG A 12 8.89 -28.94 -1.75
N HIS A 13 9.48 -27.80 -2.12
CA HIS A 13 10.74 -27.76 -2.86
C HIS A 13 11.94 -27.33 -2.01
N GLY A 14 11.77 -27.14 -0.69
CA GLY A 14 12.84 -26.67 0.20
C GLY A 14 13.36 -25.27 -0.15
N ALA A 15 12.49 -24.45 -0.79
CA ALA A 15 12.83 -23.07 -1.14
C ALA A 15 12.57 -22.13 0.03
N ARG A 16 13.29 -21.01 0.07
CA ARG A 16 13.06 -19.95 1.04
C ARG A 16 12.08 -18.93 0.51
N VAL A 17 11.24 -18.38 1.41
CA VAL A 17 10.25 -17.37 1.06
C VAL A 17 10.64 -16.04 1.70
N ILE A 18 10.78 -15.02 0.85
CA ILE A 18 10.95 -13.62 1.26
C ILE A 18 9.69 -12.88 0.82
N VAL A 19 9.02 -12.21 1.76
CA VAL A 19 7.82 -11.42 1.49
C VAL A 19 8.09 -9.95 1.76
N ASP A 20 7.82 -9.11 0.78
CA ASP A 20 7.82 -7.65 0.95
C ASP A 20 6.41 -7.20 1.35
N GLU A 21 6.27 -6.76 2.59
CA GLU A 21 5.03 -6.23 3.16
C GLU A 21 5.02 -4.70 3.26
N ALA A 22 5.83 -4.01 2.45
CA ALA A 22 5.94 -2.55 2.52
C ALA A 22 4.61 -1.80 2.31
N HIS A 23 3.63 -2.41 1.64
CA HIS A 23 2.27 -1.88 1.48
C HIS A 23 1.24 -2.57 2.38
N ALA A 24 1.60 -3.61 3.11
CA ALA A 24 0.71 -4.34 4.00
C ALA A 24 0.88 -3.92 5.47
N THR A 25 2.12 -3.66 5.90
CA THR A 25 2.42 -3.16 7.25
C THR A 25 1.66 -1.86 7.53
N GLY A 26 0.89 -1.86 8.62
CA GLY A 26 0.06 -0.72 9.05
C GLY A 26 -1.25 -0.57 8.29
N THR A 27 -1.56 -1.45 7.31
CA THR A 27 -2.76 -1.33 6.48
C THR A 27 -3.61 -2.59 6.39
N ILE A 28 -3.00 -3.77 6.58
CA ILE A 28 -3.67 -5.07 6.47
C ILE A 28 -3.39 -5.89 7.73
N GLY A 29 -4.25 -6.86 7.98
CA GLY A 29 -4.13 -7.81 9.07
C GLY A 29 -4.53 -7.25 10.43
N PRO A 30 -4.60 -8.11 11.44
CA PRO A 30 -4.98 -7.71 12.79
C PRO A 30 -3.98 -6.68 13.35
N GLY A 31 -4.50 -5.50 13.72
CA GLY A 31 -3.67 -4.38 14.19
C GLY A 31 -2.60 -3.91 13.19
N GLY A 32 -2.82 -4.10 11.87
CA GLY A 32 -1.88 -3.67 10.85
C GLY A 32 -0.59 -4.52 10.75
N ARG A 33 -0.64 -5.76 11.23
CA ARG A 33 0.54 -6.66 11.24
C ARG A 33 0.89 -7.26 9.88
N GLY A 34 0.15 -6.91 8.83
CA GLY A 34 0.43 -7.32 7.47
C GLY A 34 -0.35 -8.55 7.00
N LEU A 35 -0.14 -8.93 5.74
CA LEU A 35 -0.81 -10.05 5.08
C LEU A 35 -0.36 -11.42 5.64
N ILE A 36 0.90 -11.52 6.07
CA ILE A 36 1.42 -12.74 6.71
C ILE A 36 0.58 -13.06 7.95
N ALA A 37 0.31 -12.05 8.78
CA ALA A 37 -0.52 -12.21 9.98
C ALA A 37 -2.00 -12.44 9.65
N GLU A 38 -2.53 -11.79 8.62
CA GLU A 38 -3.90 -12.00 8.13
C GLU A 38 -4.16 -13.45 7.71
N LEU A 39 -3.15 -14.08 7.11
CA LEU A 39 -3.23 -15.45 6.60
C LEU A 39 -2.74 -16.51 7.60
N GLY A 40 -2.26 -16.11 8.78
CA GLY A 40 -1.73 -17.04 9.78
C GLY A 40 -0.45 -17.76 9.34
N LEU A 41 0.39 -17.08 8.54
CA LEU A 41 1.62 -17.65 7.97
C LEU A 41 2.87 -17.31 8.78
N GLU A 42 2.73 -16.75 9.99
CA GLU A 42 3.86 -16.49 10.88
C GLU A 42 4.63 -17.79 11.16
N GLY A 43 5.94 -17.71 11.08
CA GLY A 43 6.83 -18.88 11.25
C GLY A 43 7.04 -19.73 9.99
N ARG A 44 6.27 -19.50 8.91
CA ARG A 44 6.42 -20.17 7.61
C ARG A 44 7.13 -19.30 6.56
N ILE A 45 7.43 -18.05 6.91
CA ILE A 45 8.16 -17.09 6.06
C ILE A 45 9.57 -16.95 6.61
N ASP A 46 10.59 -17.10 5.75
CA ASP A 46 11.99 -16.98 6.16
C ASP A 46 12.41 -15.55 6.48
N VAL A 47 11.92 -14.59 5.66
CA VAL A 47 12.18 -13.16 5.86
C VAL A 47 10.95 -12.36 5.46
N ALA A 48 10.43 -11.56 6.39
CA ALA A 48 9.43 -10.53 6.11
C ALA A 48 10.10 -9.16 6.08
N VAL A 49 9.98 -8.46 4.96
CA VAL A 49 10.52 -7.11 4.77
C VAL A 49 9.39 -6.10 4.87
N GLY A 50 9.58 -5.04 5.63
CA GLY A 50 8.64 -3.94 5.72
C GLY A 50 9.34 -2.58 5.64
N THR A 51 8.54 -1.53 5.55
CA THR A 51 9.05 -0.15 5.53
C THR A 51 8.50 0.67 6.68
N LEU A 52 9.33 1.56 7.20
CA LEU A 52 8.94 2.55 8.20
C LEU A 52 8.44 3.86 7.55
N SER A 53 8.57 3.99 6.21
CA SER A 53 8.37 5.26 5.49
C SER A 53 6.99 5.42 4.83
N LYS A 54 6.07 4.47 5.00
CA LYS A 54 4.70 4.54 4.47
C LYS A 54 3.70 4.72 5.61
N ALA A 55 2.94 3.70 5.95
CA ALA A 55 1.90 3.78 6.99
C ALA A 55 2.45 4.18 8.37
N LEU A 56 3.69 3.84 8.68
CA LEU A 56 4.33 4.21 9.96
C LEU A 56 4.87 5.65 9.99
N GLY A 57 4.80 6.42 8.90
CA GLY A 57 5.10 7.84 8.86
C GLY A 57 6.53 8.24 9.27
N SER A 58 7.50 7.34 9.14
CA SER A 58 8.89 7.55 9.53
C SER A 58 9.86 7.40 8.34
N TYR A 59 11.04 6.85 8.54
CA TYR A 59 12.03 6.59 7.50
C TYR A 59 12.78 5.30 7.79
N GLY A 60 13.08 4.53 6.73
CA GLY A 60 13.84 3.31 6.80
C GLY A 60 13.02 2.06 6.46
N ALA A 61 13.63 0.91 6.69
CA ALA A 61 13.04 -0.40 6.48
C ALA A 61 13.55 -1.40 7.53
N TYR A 62 12.91 -2.54 7.60
CA TYR A 62 13.29 -3.62 8.48
C TYR A 62 13.13 -4.98 7.79
N ALA A 63 13.86 -5.97 8.29
CA ALA A 63 13.70 -7.37 7.92
C ALA A 63 13.48 -8.20 9.19
N CYS A 64 12.31 -8.83 9.30
CA CYS A 64 11.99 -9.77 10.38
C CYS A 64 12.31 -11.19 9.92
N CYS A 65 13.15 -11.89 10.68
CA CYS A 65 13.60 -13.24 10.36
C CYS A 65 14.08 -13.96 11.62
N SER A 66 14.50 -15.22 11.48
CA SER A 66 15.13 -15.96 12.60
C SER A 66 16.45 -15.32 13.03
N GLU A 67 16.85 -15.54 14.29
CA GLU A 67 18.14 -15.06 14.83
C GLU A 67 19.33 -15.48 13.95
N THR A 68 19.35 -16.75 13.50
CA THR A 68 20.41 -17.26 12.61
C THR A 68 20.45 -16.49 11.28
N MET A 69 19.29 -16.17 10.71
CA MET A 69 19.21 -15.37 9.48
C MET A 69 19.64 -13.93 9.74
N ALA A 70 19.26 -13.33 10.85
CA ALA A 70 19.67 -11.98 11.23
C ALA A 70 21.19 -11.90 11.36
N GLN A 71 21.83 -12.85 12.04
CA GLN A 71 23.29 -12.94 12.15
C GLN A 71 23.97 -13.12 10.78
N PHE A 72 23.38 -13.93 9.90
CA PHE A 72 23.87 -14.06 8.53
C PHE A 72 23.80 -12.73 7.78
N LEU A 73 22.68 -12.03 7.84
CA LEU A 73 22.47 -10.73 7.15
C LEU A 73 23.44 -9.66 7.67
N VAL A 74 23.64 -9.54 8.99
CA VAL A 74 24.60 -8.59 9.58
C VAL A 74 26.02 -8.82 9.07
N ASN A 75 26.40 -10.07 8.79
CA ASN A 75 27.73 -10.42 8.33
C ASN A 75 27.89 -10.46 6.81
N ARG A 76 26.80 -10.50 6.03
CA ARG A 76 26.86 -10.75 4.58
C ARG A 76 26.09 -9.74 3.73
N ALA A 77 25.11 -9.03 4.28
CA ALA A 77 24.32 -8.06 3.53
C ALA A 77 25.11 -6.76 3.33
N ARG A 78 25.81 -6.66 2.21
CA ARG A 78 26.65 -5.50 1.89
C ARG A 78 25.96 -4.15 2.04
N PRO A 79 24.69 -3.97 1.57
CA PRO A 79 23.98 -2.71 1.77
C PRO A 79 23.78 -2.32 3.24
N LEU A 80 23.63 -3.30 4.14
CA LEU A 80 23.55 -3.07 5.58
C LEU A 80 24.91 -2.73 6.17
N ILE A 81 25.96 -3.51 5.83
CA ILE A 81 27.33 -3.38 6.39
C ILE A 81 27.93 -2.00 6.05
N TYR A 82 27.72 -1.52 4.82
CA TYR A 82 28.29 -0.26 4.32
C TYR A 82 27.31 0.92 4.37
N SER A 83 26.24 0.82 5.17
CA SER A 83 25.27 1.87 5.39
C SER A 83 25.43 2.49 6.77
N THR A 84 25.09 3.76 6.89
CA THR A 84 24.99 4.45 8.18
C THR A 84 23.70 4.07 8.88
N ALA A 85 23.72 3.93 10.19
CA ALA A 85 22.54 3.65 11.00
C ALA A 85 21.48 4.75 10.88
N LEU A 86 20.22 4.36 11.07
CA LEU A 86 19.09 5.31 11.09
C LEU A 86 19.22 6.29 12.27
N PRO A 87 18.79 7.55 12.10
CA PRO A 87 18.71 8.49 13.22
C PRO A 87 17.79 7.95 14.33
N PRO A 88 18.17 8.07 15.62
CA PRO A 88 17.33 7.60 16.73
C PRO A 88 15.91 8.18 16.73
N THR A 89 15.73 9.40 16.24
CA THR A 89 14.43 10.08 16.15
C THR A 89 13.48 9.35 15.20
N THR A 90 13.96 8.86 14.05
CA THR A 90 13.13 8.10 13.10
C THR A 90 12.75 6.73 13.67
N VAL A 91 13.64 6.10 14.39
CA VAL A 91 13.36 4.81 15.06
C VAL A 91 12.33 5.01 16.17
N ALA A 92 12.45 6.07 16.97
CA ALA A 92 11.49 6.40 18.02
C ALA A 92 10.08 6.70 17.46
N ALA A 93 10.01 7.47 16.36
CA ALA A 93 8.76 7.76 15.67
C ALA A 93 8.09 6.49 15.14
N ALA A 94 8.85 5.59 14.51
CA ALA A 94 8.33 4.30 14.04
C ALA A 94 7.84 3.41 15.19
N ALA A 95 8.58 3.36 16.32
CA ALA A 95 8.18 2.60 17.50
C ALA A 95 6.86 3.13 18.09
N GLU A 96 6.67 4.46 18.15
CA GLU A 96 5.42 5.05 18.60
C GLU A 96 4.25 4.74 17.65
N SER A 97 4.46 4.79 16.33
CA SER A 97 3.44 4.40 15.36
C SER A 97 3.00 2.93 15.53
N LEU A 98 3.95 2.03 15.80
CA LEU A 98 3.64 0.63 16.11
C LEU A 98 2.85 0.48 17.42
N ARG A 99 3.17 1.30 18.44
CA ARG A 99 2.43 1.31 19.71
C ARG A 99 0.97 1.76 19.49
N ILE A 100 0.75 2.83 18.72
CA ILE A 100 -0.58 3.32 18.36
C ILE A 100 -1.38 2.22 17.63
N LEU A 101 -0.78 1.54 16.66
CA LEU A 101 -1.45 0.44 15.94
C LEU A 101 -1.83 -0.74 16.85
N ALA A 102 -1.04 -1.00 17.90
CA ALA A 102 -1.28 -2.11 18.83
C ALA A 102 -2.32 -1.78 19.90
N ASP A 103 -2.38 -0.52 20.36
CA ASP A 103 -3.14 -0.12 21.54
C ASP A 103 -4.55 0.40 21.22
N GLU A 104 -4.79 0.90 20.00
CA GLU A 104 -6.09 1.49 19.64
C GLU A 104 -7.08 0.47 19.10
N SER A 105 -8.32 0.47 19.62
CA SER A 105 -9.44 -0.36 19.13
C SER A 105 -10.77 0.42 19.26
N PRO A 106 -11.56 0.66 18.15
CA PRO A 106 -11.17 0.41 16.76
C PRO A 106 -10.00 1.30 16.35
N GLY A 107 -9.01 0.69 15.72
CA GLY A 107 -7.78 1.36 15.37
C GLY A 107 -7.75 2.02 13.99
N PRO A 108 -6.62 2.65 13.65
CA PRO A 108 -6.44 3.30 12.35
C PRO A 108 -6.64 2.35 11.16
N VAL A 109 -6.40 1.05 11.33
CA VAL A 109 -6.56 0.05 10.27
C VAL A 109 -8.03 -0.16 9.92
N GLU A 110 -8.92 -0.27 10.91
CA GLU A 110 -10.36 -0.39 10.70
C GLU A 110 -10.93 0.87 10.07
N ALA A 111 -10.49 2.04 10.51
CA ALA A 111 -10.86 3.32 9.91
C ALA A 111 -10.43 3.38 8.45
N LEU A 112 -9.18 2.98 8.15
CA LEU A 112 -8.65 2.93 6.79
C LEU A 112 -9.45 1.99 5.88
N ARG A 113 -9.77 0.78 6.34
CA ARG A 113 -10.61 -0.18 5.60
C ARG A 113 -12.00 0.36 5.32
N SER A 114 -12.62 1.00 6.30
CA SER A 114 -13.93 1.66 6.12
C SER A 114 -13.85 2.77 5.07
N ARG A 115 -12.85 3.64 5.14
CA ARG A 115 -12.64 4.72 4.17
C ARG A 115 -12.35 4.20 2.76
N ALA A 116 -11.54 3.13 2.65
CA ALA A 116 -11.25 2.50 1.35
C ALA A 116 -12.52 1.93 0.69
N ARG A 117 -13.43 1.36 1.47
CA ARG A 117 -14.74 0.88 1.00
C ARG A 117 -15.63 2.04 0.57
N THR A 118 -15.82 3.06 1.41
CA THR A 118 -16.59 4.27 1.08
C THR A 118 -16.11 4.92 -0.21
N PHE A 119 -14.79 5.03 -0.41
CA PHE A 119 -14.23 5.62 -1.62
C PHE A 119 -14.53 4.80 -2.87
N ARG A 120 -14.41 3.47 -2.81
CA ARG A 120 -14.78 2.59 -3.94
C ARG A 120 -16.27 2.68 -4.28
N GLU A 121 -17.12 2.71 -3.28
CA GLU A 121 -18.56 2.90 -3.46
C GLU A 121 -18.86 4.26 -4.15
N ALA A 122 -18.17 5.32 -3.71
CA ALA A 122 -18.31 6.64 -4.33
C ALA A 122 -17.80 6.67 -5.78
N LEU A 123 -16.66 6.05 -6.06
CA LEU A 123 -16.12 5.90 -7.42
C LEU A 123 -17.08 5.11 -8.32
N SER A 124 -17.58 3.97 -7.85
CA SER A 124 -18.56 3.16 -8.59
C SER A 124 -19.87 3.91 -8.87
N ALA A 125 -20.35 4.71 -7.90
CA ALA A 125 -21.52 5.54 -8.08
C ALA A 125 -21.32 6.67 -9.13
N ASN A 126 -20.06 7.06 -9.37
CA ASN A 126 -19.65 8.00 -10.41
C ASN A 126 -19.22 7.30 -11.72
N GLY A 127 -19.50 6.02 -11.91
CA GLY A 127 -19.31 5.27 -13.14
C GLY A 127 -17.97 4.56 -13.29
N PHE A 128 -17.02 4.71 -12.34
CA PHE A 128 -15.73 4.03 -12.43
C PHE A 128 -15.85 2.51 -12.18
N ASP A 129 -15.18 1.73 -13.03
CA ASP A 129 -15.00 0.30 -12.79
C ASP A 129 -13.83 0.09 -11.82
N VAL A 130 -14.16 -0.21 -10.56
CA VAL A 130 -13.19 -0.43 -9.49
C VAL A 130 -13.40 -1.79 -8.82
N GLU A 131 -12.29 -2.50 -8.60
CA GLU A 131 -12.31 -3.80 -7.93
C GLU A 131 -12.84 -3.68 -6.49
N VAL A 132 -13.65 -4.64 -6.07
CA VAL A 132 -14.12 -4.77 -4.69
C VAL A 132 -12.94 -5.21 -3.81
N SER A 133 -12.51 -4.35 -2.92
CA SER A 133 -11.35 -4.58 -2.05
C SER A 133 -11.38 -3.62 -0.86
N GLU A 134 -10.72 -3.98 0.22
CA GLU A 134 -10.48 -3.09 1.38
C GLU A 134 -9.08 -2.46 1.39
N MET A 135 -8.32 -2.68 0.31
CA MET A 135 -6.98 -2.09 0.17
C MET A 135 -7.05 -0.57 0.03
N PRO A 136 -6.13 0.17 0.68
CA PRO A 136 -6.12 1.65 0.62
C PRO A 136 -5.69 2.19 -0.74
N ILE A 137 -5.06 1.40 -1.58
CA ILE A 137 -4.69 1.78 -2.95
C ILE A 137 -5.81 1.35 -3.88
N VAL A 138 -6.37 2.32 -4.61
CA VAL A 138 -7.46 2.11 -5.58
C VAL A 138 -6.93 2.45 -6.97
N PRO A 139 -6.67 1.47 -7.83
CA PRO A 139 -6.31 1.71 -9.22
C PRO A 139 -7.57 2.00 -10.05
N VAL A 140 -7.52 3.07 -10.86
CA VAL A 140 -8.52 3.37 -11.89
C VAL A 140 -7.80 3.30 -13.24
N VAL A 141 -8.07 2.25 -14.00
CA VAL A 141 -7.37 1.97 -15.27
C VAL A 141 -8.02 2.78 -16.39
N SER A 142 -7.22 3.63 -17.03
CA SER A 142 -7.60 4.41 -18.21
C SER A 142 -7.09 3.80 -19.52
N GLY A 143 -6.02 3.00 -19.45
CA GLY A 143 -5.33 2.40 -20.58
C GLY A 143 -4.36 3.35 -21.29
N ASP A 144 -4.80 4.55 -21.62
CA ASP A 144 -4.05 5.56 -22.35
C ASP A 144 -3.18 6.43 -21.43
N PRO A 145 -1.89 6.64 -21.73
CA PRO A 145 -0.99 7.42 -20.88
C PRO A 145 -1.24 8.94 -20.95
N GLU A 146 -1.67 9.47 -22.09
CA GLU A 146 -1.93 10.90 -22.27
C GLU A 146 -3.20 11.28 -21.54
N LEU A 147 -4.28 10.52 -21.73
CA LEU A 147 -5.52 10.65 -20.97
C LEU A 147 -5.29 10.57 -19.45
N THR A 148 -4.46 9.61 -19.02
CA THR A 148 -4.14 9.46 -17.57
C THR A 148 -3.51 10.73 -17.01
N MET A 149 -2.63 11.37 -17.78
CA MET A 149 -2.00 12.63 -17.38
C MET A 149 -2.97 13.80 -17.37
N GLU A 150 -3.80 13.95 -18.40
CA GLU A 150 -4.82 15.00 -18.46
C GLU A 150 -5.76 14.96 -17.27
N VAL A 151 -6.27 13.77 -16.95
CA VAL A 151 -7.15 13.58 -15.79
C VAL A 151 -6.42 13.85 -14.47
N CYS A 152 -5.15 13.42 -14.35
CA CYS A 152 -4.31 13.67 -13.16
C CYS A 152 -4.13 15.18 -12.94
N GLU A 153 -3.82 15.94 -13.98
CA GLU A 153 -3.59 17.40 -13.92
C GLU A 153 -4.90 18.17 -13.63
N ALA A 154 -5.99 17.79 -14.29
CA ALA A 154 -7.30 18.37 -14.03
C ALA A 154 -7.78 18.14 -12.59
N ALA A 155 -7.68 16.90 -12.09
CA ALA A 155 -8.03 16.57 -10.71
C ALA A 155 -7.17 17.35 -9.70
N LEU A 156 -5.88 17.53 -9.98
CA LEU A 156 -4.98 18.30 -9.12
C LEU A 156 -5.36 19.79 -9.09
N ALA A 157 -5.75 20.36 -10.23
CA ALA A 157 -6.22 21.76 -10.29
C ALA A 157 -7.46 22.00 -9.43
N ASP A 158 -8.31 20.97 -9.27
CA ASP A 158 -9.51 20.99 -8.43
C ASP A 158 -9.27 20.40 -7.02
N GLY A 159 -8.01 20.29 -6.61
CA GLY A 159 -7.61 19.95 -5.24
C GLY A 159 -7.50 18.46 -4.93
N VAL A 160 -7.62 17.58 -5.92
CA VAL A 160 -7.50 16.13 -5.74
C VAL A 160 -6.17 15.62 -6.28
N PHE A 161 -5.28 15.18 -5.38
CA PHE A 161 -4.02 14.55 -5.78
C PHE A 161 -4.21 13.09 -6.16
N ALA A 162 -4.06 12.80 -7.44
CA ALA A 162 -4.10 11.45 -8.01
C ALA A 162 -2.80 11.18 -8.77
N GLN A 163 -2.14 10.05 -8.53
CA GLN A 163 -0.86 9.74 -9.18
C GLN A 163 -1.09 8.99 -10.48
N ALA A 164 -0.67 9.57 -11.60
CA ALA A 164 -0.63 8.88 -12.89
C ALA A 164 0.51 7.84 -12.93
N ILE A 165 0.18 6.58 -13.21
CA ILE A 165 1.12 5.48 -13.41
C ILE A 165 1.05 5.03 -14.86
N ARG A 166 2.19 5.09 -15.56
CA ARG A 166 2.31 4.89 -17.00
C ARG A 166 3.47 3.97 -17.35
N PRO A 167 3.56 3.46 -18.58
CA PRO A 167 4.78 2.80 -19.05
C PRO A 167 6.04 3.66 -18.84
N PRO A 168 7.18 3.06 -18.51
CA PRO A 168 7.45 1.63 -18.39
C PRO A 168 7.11 1.01 -17.03
N THR A 169 6.54 1.77 -16.08
CA THR A 169 6.20 1.27 -14.74
C THR A 169 5.10 0.21 -14.77
N VAL A 170 4.19 0.33 -15.72
CA VAL A 170 3.13 -0.63 -16.04
C VAL A 170 3.19 -1.01 -17.52
N PRO A 171 2.63 -2.15 -17.95
CA PRO A 171 2.56 -2.53 -19.37
C PRO A 171 1.81 -1.49 -20.20
N GLU A 172 2.12 -1.42 -21.51
CA GLU A 172 1.37 -0.59 -22.46
C GLU A 172 -0.12 -0.96 -22.45
N GLY A 173 -0.98 0.05 -22.61
CA GLY A 173 -2.43 -0.12 -22.56
C GLY A 173 -3.00 -0.34 -21.16
N THR A 174 -2.20 -0.17 -20.10
CA THR A 174 -2.64 -0.36 -18.70
C THR A 174 -2.32 0.83 -17.81
N SER A 175 -2.17 2.02 -18.40
CA SER A 175 -2.03 3.27 -17.66
C SER A 175 -3.21 3.48 -16.71
N ARG A 176 -2.95 4.06 -15.55
CA ARG A 176 -3.95 4.18 -14.50
C ARG A 176 -3.68 5.35 -13.57
N LEU A 177 -4.72 5.85 -12.95
CA LEU A 177 -4.58 6.64 -11.73
C LEU A 177 -4.38 5.70 -10.55
N ARG A 178 -3.43 6.01 -9.70
CA ARG A 178 -3.24 5.37 -8.40
C ARG A 178 -3.75 6.31 -7.32
N LEU A 179 -4.92 6.00 -6.80
CA LEU A 179 -5.55 6.73 -5.72
C LEU A 179 -5.18 6.09 -4.40
N THR A 180 -4.92 6.90 -3.38
CA THR A 180 -4.52 6.37 -2.06
C THR A 180 -5.39 6.99 -0.97
N VAL A 181 -6.10 6.13 -0.24
CA VAL A 181 -6.94 6.52 0.89
C VAL A 181 -6.12 6.54 2.17
N MET A 182 -6.41 7.50 3.05
CA MET A 182 -5.86 7.58 4.40
C MET A 182 -6.96 7.41 5.45
N ALA A 183 -6.60 6.91 6.63
CA ALA A 183 -7.53 6.77 7.75
C ALA A 183 -8.12 8.11 8.23
N THR A 184 -7.41 9.21 7.97
CA THR A 184 -7.81 10.57 8.35
C THR A 184 -8.73 11.27 7.36
N HIS A 185 -8.95 10.73 6.17
CA HIS A 185 -9.94 11.28 5.24
C HIS A 185 -11.34 11.18 5.83
N THR A 186 -12.17 12.21 5.62
CA THR A 186 -13.59 12.15 5.93
C THR A 186 -14.36 11.44 4.82
N GLU A 187 -15.59 11.04 5.09
CA GLU A 187 -16.45 10.47 4.04
C GLU A 187 -16.84 11.50 2.97
N GLU A 188 -16.94 12.78 3.38
CA GLU A 188 -17.21 13.90 2.49
C GLU A 188 -16.04 14.11 1.54
N ASP A 189 -14.80 14.20 2.04
CA ASP A 189 -13.60 14.33 1.20
C ASP A 189 -13.53 13.23 0.13
N LEU A 190 -13.87 11.99 0.49
CA LEU A 190 -13.82 10.85 -0.42
C LEU A 190 -14.92 10.89 -1.49
N LYS A 191 -16.12 11.35 -1.14
CA LYS A 191 -17.22 11.53 -2.09
C LYS A 191 -16.94 12.68 -3.05
N ASP A 192 -16.45 13.79 -2.53
CA ASP A 192 -16.08 14.97 -3.32
C ASP A 192 -14.92 14.63 -4.28
N ALA A 193 -13.90 13.91 -3.81
CA ALA A 193 -12.81 13.45 -4.65
C ALA A 193 -13.29 12.54 -5.79
N ALA A 194 -14.23 11.64 -5.54
CA ALA A 194 -14.80 10.79 -6.59
C ALA A 194 -15.58 11.61 -7.64
N GLY A 195 -16.34 12.63 -7.23
CA GLY A 195 -17.02 13.56 -8.13
C GLY A 195 -16.04 14.39 -8.96
N THR A 196 -14.98 14.92 -8.33
CA THR A 196 -13.92 15.67 -9.02
C THR A 196 -13.23 14.82 -10.09
N LEU A 197 -12.90 13.56 -9.75
CA LEU A 197 -12.29 12.64 -10.71
C LEU A 197 -13.24 12.35 -11.90
N ALA A 198 -14.53 12.17 -11.67
CA ALA A 198 -15.51 11.98 -12.75
C ALA A 198 -15.59 13.21 -13.68
N ALA A 199 -15.66 14.40 -13.10
CA ALA A 199 -15.64 15.64 -13.87
C ALA A 199 -14.36 15.82 -14.69
N ALA A 200 -13.20 15.45 -14.13
CA ALA A 200 -11.92 15.48 -14.85
C ALA A 200 -11.88 14.50 -16.04
N VAL A 201 -12.46 13.31 -15.91
CA VAL A 201 -12.57 12.33 -17.01
C VAL A 201 -13.52 12.83 -18.10
N GLU A 202 -14.67 13.39 -17.74
CA GLU A 202 -15.61 13.99 -18.70
C GLU A 202 -14.99 15.16 -19.45
N ALA A 203 -14.24 16.03 -18.77
CA ALA A 203 -13.53 17.16 -19.38
C ALA A 203 -12.46 16.71 -20.40
N ALA A 204 -11.83 15.55 -20.17
CA ALA A 204 -10.91 14.91 -21.11
C ALA A 204 -11.62 14.19 -22.28
N GLY A 205 -12.96 14.32 -22.39
CA GLY A 205 -13.74 13.79 -23.51
C GLY A 205 -14.06 12.30 -23.45
N VAL A 206 -13.85 11.67 -22.30
CA VAL A 206 -14.14 10.25 -22.07
C VAL A 206 -15.39 10.13 -21.17
N ARG A 207 -16.25 9.19 -21.48
CA ARG A 207 -17.35 8.81 -20.58
C ARG A 207 -16.86 7.74 -19.62
N VAL A 208 -17.12 7.94 -18.34
CA VAL A 208 -16.89 6.98 -17.28
C VAL A 208 -17.85 5.81 -17.40
#